data_d447069aeafa1c01510765cbd941fb39
#
_entry.id   d447069aeafa1c01510765cbd941fb39
#
_cell.length_a   1.000
_cell.length_b   1.000
_cell.length_c   1.000
_cell.angle_alpha   90.00
_cell.angle_beta   90.00
_cell.angle_gamma   90.00
#
_symmetry.space_group_name_H-M   'P 1'
#
loop_
_entity.id
_entity.type
_entity.pdbx_description
1 polymer ?
#
loop_
_entity_poly.entity_id
_entity_poly.type
_entity_poly.pdbx_seq_one_letter_code
_entity_poly.pdbx_strand_id
1 'polypeptide(L)'
;MEDNRNFILAIVLTMIILFGWEYFFNTSPPNQELTAIEQVSAPGQTTGIPKMSSTSNGGTIPGMAAPVVKEVAADRSSVIDRRQNVIINSERLSGSISLKGLRFDDLSLTDYHETVDPTSDIVTLLNPSDAFGTYFADFGWIGDGKKPDVDSLWSANKSLLGTDDAVIFTWDNGEGLIFSREVSLDQNYMFSVNQRVKNNTLATISMATYGRIYREGGEGQGLFILHEGPLRVGNEGKEEITFEDLEDDTYGADEVTDGGWVGITDKEWLVALIPNQS
;
A
#
# COMPACT_ATOMS: atom_id res chain seq x y z
N MET A 1 7.79 -23.63 61.80
CA MET A 1 8.91 -24.06 60.92
C MET A 1 8.45 -24.62 59.55
N GLU A 2 7.19 -24.88 59.36
CA GLU A 2 6.68 -25.41 58.05
C GLU A 2 6.50 -24.33 57.00
N ASP A 3 6.16 -23.11 57.37
CA ASP A 3 5.93 -22.01 56.39
C ASP A 3 7.19 -21.60 55.63
N ASN A 4 8.36 -21.61 56.31
CA ASN A 4 9.62 -21.24 55.65
C ASN A 4 10.06 -22.32 54.61
N ARG A 5 9.69 -23.57 54.84
CA ARG A 5 10.03 -24.65 53.90
C ARG A 5 9.20 -24.58 52.63
N ASN A 6 7.92 -24.22 52.73
CA ASN A 6 7.04 -24.02 51.60
C ASN A 6 7.44 -22.77 50.80
N PHE A 7 7.85 -21.70 51.46
CA PHE A 7 8.35 -20.48 50.85
C PHE A 7 9.65 -20.73 50.04
N ILE A 8 10.61 -21.45 50.67
CA ILE A 8 11.86 -21.82 49.98
C ILE A 8 11.57 -22.73 48.77
N LEU A 9 10.64 -23.67 48.93
CA LEU A 9 10.25 -24.58 47.83
C LEU A 9 9.62 -23.82 46.67
N ALA A 10 8.78 -22.81 46.93
CA ALA A 10 8.18 -21.96 45.93
C ALA A 10 9.25 -21.15 45.16
N ILE A 11 10.23 -20.58 45.83
CA ILE A 11 11.35 -19.85 45.22
C ILE A 11 12.17 -20.77 44.29
N VAL A 12 12.52 -21.97 44.79
CA VAL A 12 13.30 -22.94 44.02
C VAL A 12 12.53 -23.38 42.76
N LEU A 13 11.22 -23.64 42.88
CA LEU A 13 10.38 -24.01 41.76
C LEU A 13 10.28 -22.88 40.73
N THR A 14 10.13 -21.64 41.16
CA THR A 14 10.11 -20.48 40.27
C THR A 14 11.42 -20.31 39.52
N MET A 15 12.56 -20.49 40.19
CA MET A 15 13.86 -20.45 39.52
C MET A 15 14.03 -21.57 38.49
N ILE A 16 13.59 -22.78 38.81
CA ILE A 16 13.67 -23.91 37.88
C ILE A 16 12.81 -23.62 36.62
N ILE A 17 11.65 -23.02 36.77
CA ILE A 17 10.78 -22.65 35.65
C ILE A 17 11.43 -21.55 34.80
N LEU A 18 11.98 -20.49 35.41
CA LEU A 18 12.63 -19.39 34.72
C LEU A 18 13.89 -19.85 33.96
N PHE A 19 14.78 -20.58 34.62
CA PHE A 19 16.00 -21.08 33.96
C PHE A 19 15.71 -22.21 32.96
N GLY A 20 14.69 -23.06 33.24
CA GLY A 20 14.24 -24.06 32.28
C GLY A 20 13.65 -23.45 31.03
N TRP A 21 12.87 -22.38 31.17
CA TRP A 21 12.34 -21.63 30.04
C TRP A 21 13.46 -21.00 29.20
N GLU A 22 14.42 -20.33 29.84
CA GLU A 22 15.56 -19.70 29.16
C GLU A 22 16.43 -20.76 28.42
N TYR A 23 16.62 -21.92 29.02
CA TYR A 23 17.38 -23.01 28.40
C TYR A 23 16.69 -23.66 27.20
N PHE A 24 15.33 -23.82 27.26
CA PHE A 24 14.57 -24.49 26.19
C PHE A 24 14.13 -23.55 25.07
N PHE A 25 13.92 -22.26 25.36
CA PHE A 25 13.34 -21.33 24.41
C PHE A 25 14.28 -20.23 23.93
N ASN A 26 15.42 -20.04 24.58
CA ASN A 26 16.43 -19.04 24.18
C ASN A 26 17.53 -19.68 23.30
N THR A 27 17.13 -20.20 22.13
CA THR A 27 18.08 -20.50 21.07
C THR A 27 18.31 -19.23 20.29
N SER A 28 19.27 -18.43 20.72
CA SER A 28 19.79 -17.30 19.93
C SER A 28 20.35 -17.84 18.61
N PRO A 29 20.00 -17.25 17.46
CA PRO A 29 20.64 -17.62 16.20
C PRO A 29 22.14 -17.26 16.26
N PRO A 30 23.01 -18.07 15.63
CA PRO A 30 24.44 -17.82 15.68
C PRO A 30 24.79 -16.49 15.00
N ASN A 31 25.56 -15.69 15.72
CA ASN A 31 26.19 -14.46 15.25
C ASN A 31 26.99 -14.77 13.96
N GLN A 32 26.53 -14.30 12.82
CA GLN A 32 27.32 -14.34 11.59
C GLN A 32 28.25 -13.13 11.58
N GLU A 33 29.52 -13.39 11.81
CA GLU A 33 30.62 -12.46 11.54
C GLU A 33 30.59 -12.08 10.06
N LEU A 34 30.59 -10.80 9.79
CA LEU A 34 30.80 -10.22 8.47
C LEU A 34 32.21 -10.52 7.96
N THR A 35 32.36 -11.58 7.21
CA THR A 35 33.51 -11.78 6.37
C THR A 35 33.24 -11.19 4.99
N ALA A 36 34.05 -10.22 4.62
CA ALA A 36 34.12 -9.66 3.29
C ALA A 36 34.27 -10.76 2.25
N ILE A 37 33.40 -10.84 1.27
CA ILE A 37 33.52 -11.73 0.13
C ILE A 37 33.73 -10.93 -1.15
N GLU A 38 34.84 -11.24 -1.75
CA GLU A 38 35.35 -10.89 -3.05
C GLU A 38 34.33 -11.13 -4.18
N GLN A 39 34.30 -10.24 -5.14
CA GLN A 39 33.55 -10.36 -6.39
C GLN A 39 33.90 -11.63 -7.14
N VAL A 40 32.91 -12.46 -7.41
CA VAL A 40 32.96 -13.43 -8.51
C VAL A 40 31.70 -13.30 -9.35
N SER A 41 31.88 -12.85 -10.57
CA SER A 41 30.89 -12.84 -11.62
C SER A 41 30.59 -14.25 -12.10
N ALA A 42 29.34 -14.67 -12.11
CA ALA A 42 28.83 -15.72 -13.02
C ALA A 42 27.29 -15.69 -13.14
N PRO A 43 26.70 -16.18 -14.24
CA PRO A 43 25.45 -15.68 -14.78
C PRO A 43 24.22 -16.49 -14.40
N GLY A 44 23.10 -15.81 -14.26
CA GLY A 44 21.77 -16.33 -14.58
C GLY A 44 21.16 -17.34 -13.63
N GLN A 45 20.39 -16.84 -12.64
CA GLN A 45 19.15 -17.52 -12.23
C GLN A 45 18.12 -16.45 -11.90
N THR A 46 17.16 -16.32 -12.78
CA THR A 46 15.87 -15.64 -12.58
C THR A 46 15.11 -16.40 -11.49
N THR A 47 15.06 -15.88 -10.29
CA THR A 47 14.07 -16.30 -9.31
C THR A 47 12.73 -15.76 -9.78
N GLY A 48 11.83 -16.68 -10.16
CA GLY A 48 10.55 -16.39 -10.76
C GLY A 48 9.64 -15.69 -9.77
N ILE A 49 9.23 -14.49 -10.15
CA ILE A 49 8.02 -13.86 -9.62
C ILE A 49 6.83 -14.68 -10.14
N PRO A 50 5.84 -15.02 -9.29
CA PRO A 50 4.68 -15.78 -9.72
C PRO A 50 3.97 -15.09 -10.87
N LYS A 51 3.90 -15.78 -11.99
CA LYS A 51 3.17 -15.31 -13.15
C LYS A 51 1.73 -15.74 -12.94
N MET A 52 0.85 -14.80 -12.62
CA MET A 52 -0.58 -15.07 -12.63
C MET A 52 -0.95 -15.67 -13.99
N SER A 53 -1.36 -16.93 -13.98
CA SER A 53 -1.87 -17.62 -15.18
C SER A 53 -3.18 -16.97 -15.57
N SER A 54 -3.12 -16.07 -16.55
CA SER A 54 -4.31 -15.57 -17.22
C SER A 54 -4.91 -16.67 -18.09
N THR A 55 -5.87 -17.40 -17.58
CA THR A 55 -6.80 -18.15 -18.41
C THR A 55 -8.02 -17.28 -18.64
N SER A 56 -8.24 -16.92 -19.88
CA SER A 56 -9.38 -16.22 -20.49
C SER A 56 -9.39 -14.68 -20.45
N ASN A 57 -9.20 -14.09 -21.63
CA ASN A 57 -9.68 -12.78 -22.14
C ASN A 57 -9.80 -11.55 -21.19
N GLY A 58 -9.08 -11.50 -20.11
CA GLY A 58 -8.98 -10.34 -19.23
C GLY A 58 -7.74 -9.50 -19.59
N GLY A 59 -7.93 -8.23 -19.89
CA GLY A 59 -6.81 -7.31 -20.12
C GLY A 59 -5.89 -7.23 -18.90
N THR A 60 -4.59 -7.26 -19.12
CA THR A 60 -3.59 -7.07 -18.07
C THR A 60 -3.69 -5.65 -17.48
N ILE A 61 -3.73 -5.51 -16.17
CA ILE A 61 -3.68 -4.20 -15.51
C ILE A 61 -2.31 -3.55 -15.82
N PRO A 62 -2.26 -2.36 -16.48
CA PRO A 62 -1.01 -1.69 -16.78
C PRO A 62 -0.26 -1.35 -15.48
N GLY A 63 1.03 -1.71 -15.42
CA GLY A 63 1.88 -1.39 -14.26
C GLY A 63 1.77 -2.33 -13.06
N MET A 64 1.27 -3.55 -13.23
CA MET A 64 1.33 -4.60 -12.19
C MET A 64 2.74 -5.18 -11.96
N ALA A 65 3.72 -4.82 -12.77
CA ALA A 65 5.11 -5.08 -12.38
C ALA A 65 5.39 -4.26 -11.13
N ALA A 66 5.87 -4.91 -10.07
CA ALA A 66 6.40 -4.21 -8.92
C ALA A 66 7.42 -3.16 -9.41
N PRO A 67 7.42 -1.93 -8.86
CA PRO A 67 8.43 -0.96 -9.24
C PRO A 67 9.82 -1.59 -9.03
N VAL A 68 10.67 -1.51 -10.04
CA VAL A 68 12.06 -1.94 -9.91
C VAL A 68 12.68 -1.05 -8.84
N VAL A 69 13.04 -1.64 -7.71
CA VAL A 69 13.71 -0.92 -6.61
C VAL A 69 14.99 -0.34 -7.18
N LYS A 70 15.02 0.96 -7.37
CA LYS A 70 16.25 1.67 -7.68
C LYS A 70 17.15 1.63 -6.46
N GLU A 71 18.40 1.32 -6.66
CA GLU A 71 19.46 1.02 -5.67
C GLU A 71 19.70 2.13 -4.61
N VAL A 72 19.06 3.29 -4.73
CA VAL A 72 19.09 4.38 -3.75
C VAL A 72 17.70 4.97 -3.67
N ALA A 73 16.93 4.60 -2.65
CA ALA A 73 15.70 5.30 -2.33
C ALA A 73 16.01 6.76 -1.99
N ALA A 74 15.37 7.68 -2.70
CA ALA A 74 15.53 9.10 -2.46
C ALA A 74 14.76 9.53 -1.20
N ASP A 75 15.20 10.63 -0.60
CA ASP A 75 14.42 11.26 0.45
C ASP A 75 13.04 11.70 -0.09
N ARG A 76 11.98 11.44 0.69
CA ARG A 76 10.58 11.69 0.31
C ARG A 76 10.36 13.12 -0.17
N SER A 77 10.86 14.11 0.56
CA SER A 77 10.69 15.53 0.20
C SER A 77 11.32 15.83 -1.16
N SER A 78 12.49 15.29 -1.42
CA SER A 78 13.20 15.49 -2.70
C SER A 78 12.49 14.87 -3.89
N VAL A 79 11.74 13.78 -3.67
CA VAL A 79 10.90 13.15 -4.72
C VAL A 79 9.69 14.03 -5.02
N ILE A 80 9.01 14.51 -3.98
CA ILE A 80 7.81 15.34 -4.10
C ILE A 80 8.12 16.68 -4.77
N ASP A 81 9.20 17.34 -4.39
CA ASP A 81 9.58 18.67 -4.89
C ASP A 81 9.94 18.69 -6.38
N ARG A 82 10.36 17.56 -6.95
CA ARG A 82 10.77 17.45 -8.36
C ARG A 82 9.64 17.21 -9.33
N ARG A 83 8.44 16.92 -8.85
CA ARG A 83 7.31 16.52 -9.70
C ARG A 83 6.20 17.55 -9.71
N GLN A 84 5.34 17.48 -10.71
CA GLN A 84 4.12 18.26 -10.78
C GLN A 84 3.03 17.60 -9.95
N ASN A 85 2.43 18.35 -9.04
CA ASN A 85 1.45 17.84 -8.08
C ASN A 85 0.24 18.75 -7.99
N VAL A 86 -0.89 18.19 -7.59
CA VAL A 86 -2.00 18.89 -6.97
C VAL A 86 -1.87 18.75 -5.46
N ILE A 87 -1.79 19.85 -4.75
CA ILE A 87 -1.62 19.87 -3.30
C ILE A 87 -2.93 19.47 -2.62
N ILE A 88 -2.84 18.60 -1.64
CA ILE A 88 -3.95 18.27 -0.72
C ILE A 88 -3.77 19.11 0.53
N ASN A 89 -4.79 19.88 0.89
CA ASN A 89 -4.77 20.70 2.09
C ASN A 89 -6.16 20.75 2.72
N SER A 90 -6.30 20.07 3.85
CA SER A 90 -7.47 20.13 4.70
C SER A 90 -7.04 20.29 6.17
N GLU A 91 -7.98 20.36 7.08
CA GLU A 91 -7.66 20.42 8.51
C GLU A 91 -6.92 19.16 8.98
N ARG A 92 -7.24 17.99 8.38
CA ARG A 92 -6.82 16.67 8.85
C ARG A 92 -5.80 15.96 7.96
N LEU A 93 -5.68 16.40 6.69
CA LEU A 93 -4.81 15.78 5.70
C LEU A 93 -3.96 16.83 5.02
N SER A 94 -2.68 16.52 4.87
CA SER A 94 -1.74 17.25 4.02
C SER A 94 -1.00 16.29 3.10
N GLY A 95 -0.62 16.77 1.92
CA GLY A 95 0.10 15.96 0.95
C GLY A 95 -0.12 16.42 -0.48
N SER A 96 -0.01 15.50 -1.42
CA SER A 96 -0.21 15.80 -2.83
C SER A 96 -0.61 14.60 -3.68
N ILE A 97 -1.24 14.88 -4.83
CA ILE A 97 -1.50 13.90 -5.89
C ILE A 97 -0.55 14.18 -7.03
N SER A 98 0.28 13.20 -7.41
CA SER A 98 1.18 13.31 -8.54
C SER A 98 0.42 13.43 -9.85
N LEU A 99 0.78 14.39 -10.71
CA LEU A 99 0.23 14.48 -12.07
C LEU A 99 0.80 13.41 -13.00
N LYS A 100 1.94 12.80 -12.67
CA LYS A 100 2.49 11.66 -13.40
C LYS A 100 1.86 10.38 -12.86
N GLY A 101 1.15 9.64 -13.71
CA GLY A 101 0.42 8.42 -13.35
C GLY A 101 -0.81 8.64 -12.47
N LEU A 102 -1.05 9.86 -12.01
CA LEU A 102 -2.17 10.27 -11.16
C LEU A 102 -2.29 9.40 -9.89
N ARG A 103 -1.19 9.32 -9.12
CA ARG A 103 -1.07 8.53 -7.89
C ARG A 103 -1.36 9.33 -6.65
N PHE A 104 -2.00 8.68 -5.70
CA PHE A 104 -2.11 9.10 -4.30
C PHE A 104 -0.94 8.44 -3.56
N ASP A 105 0.17 9.12 -3.47
CA ASP A 105 1.44 8.60 -2.94
C ASP A 105 2.18 9.58 -2.03
N ASP A 106 1.49 10.61 -1.57
CA ASP A 106 2.01 11.61 -0.66
C ASP A 106 0.85 12.09 0.22
N LEU A 107 0.70 11.50 1.41
CA LEU A 107 -0.37 11.82 2.34
C LEU A 107 0.10 11.68 3.78
N SER A 108 -0.19 12.69 4.59
CA SER A 108 0.09 12.71 6.02
C SER A 108 -1.15 13.09 6.82
N LEU A 109 -1.25 12.55 8.04
CA LEU A 109 -2.36 12.75 8.98
C LEU A 109 -1.97 13.88 9.95
N THR A 110 -2.46 15.10 9.72
CA THR A 110 -2.02 16.30 10.46
C THR A 110 -2.39 16.30 11.94
N ASP A 111 -3.40 15.54 12.34
CA ASP A 111 -3.85 15.41 13.73
C ASP A 111 -3.06 14.38 14.53
N TYR A 112 -2.15 13.61 13.88
CA TYR A 112 -1.49 12.47 14.51
C TYR A 112 0.02 12.53 14.36
N HIS A 113 0.70 12.25 15.46
CA HIS A 113 2.15 12.17 15.56
C HIS A 113 2.60 10.71 15.64
N GLU A 114 3.84 10.44 15.19
CA GLU A 114 4.40 9.08 15.21
C GLU A 114 4.63 8.53 16.60
N THR A 115 4.71 9.43 17.58
CA THR A 115 4.83 9.08 19.00
C THR A 115 3.88 9.92 19.85
N VAL A 116 3.78 9.60 21.14
CA VAL A 116 3.00 10.40 22.12
C VAL A 116 3.60 11.79 22.39
N ASP A 117 4.80 12.07 21.89
CA ASP A 117 5.42 13.39 21.95
C ASP A 117 4.84 14.28 20.84
N PRO A 118 4.14 15.37 21.17
CA PRO A 118 3.54 16.26 20.18
C PRO A 118 4.57 17.06 19.34
N THR A 119 5.85 16.92 19.62
CA THR A 119 6.93 17.50 18.80
C THR A 119 7.55 16.50 17.82
N SER A 120 7.13 15.23 17.86
CA SER A 120 7.55 14.23 16.88
C SER A 120 6.89 14.49 15.52
N ASP A 121 7.42 13.86 14.49
CA ASP A 121 6.91 14.00 13.12
C ASP A 121 5.44 13.56 13.03
N ILE A 122 4.69 14.15 12.12
CA ILE A 122 3.32 13.73 11.81
C ILE A 122 3.33 12.41 11.06
N VAL A 123 2.30 11.60 11.29
CA VAL A 123 2.16 10.30 10.63
C VAL A 123 2.11 10.44 9.12
N THR A 124 3.04 9.80 8.43
CA THR A 124 3.04 9.66 6.97
C THR A 124 2.29 8.40 6.59
N LEU A 125 1.11 8.55 5.98
CA LEU A 125 0.26 7.44 5.58
C LEU A 125 0.63 6.87 4.22
N LEU A 126 0.89 7.74 3.22
CA LEU A 126 1.27 7.32 1.87
C LEU A 126 2.64 7.90 1.50
N ASN A 127 3.42 7.10 0.75
CA ASN A 127 4.80 7.42 0.42
C ASN A 127 5.12 7.10 -1.05
N PRO A 128 5.86 7.97 -1.78
CA PRO A 128 6.15 7.80 -3.20
C PRO A 128 6.93 6.52 -3.53
N SER A 129 6.72 6.00 -4.74
CA SER A 129 7.40 4.79 -5.23
C SER A 129 8.92 4.95 -5.43
N ASP A 130 9.40 6.18 -5.49
CA ASP A 130 10.84 6.47 -5.61
C ASP A 130 11.49 6.78 -4.25
N ALA A 131 10.71 6.75 -3.15
CA ALA A 131 11.17 6.91 -1.77
C ALA A 131 11.22 5.57 -1.04
N PHE A 132 11.94 5.52 0.09
CA PHE A 132 11.95 4.33 0.95
C PHE A 132 10.57 4.11 1.58
N GLY A 133 10.11 2.85 1.62
CA GLY A 133 8.81 2.51 2.21
C GLY A 133 7.63 2.91 1.33
N THR A 134 7.71 2.58 0.06
CA THR A 134 6.65 2.82 -0.94
C THR A 134 5.27 2.40 -0.45
N TYR A 135 4.32 3.34 -0.45
CA TYR A 135 2.92 3.06 -0.13
C TYR A 135 2.01 4.04 -0.89
N PHE A 136 1.22 3.53 -1.82
CA PHE A 136 0.37 4.38 -2.65
C PHE A 136 -0.96 3.69 -3.01
N ALA A 137 -1.93 4.51 -3.42
CA ALA A 137 -3.12 4.06 -4.11
C ALA A 137 -3.15 4.64 -5.53
N ASP A 138 -3.57 3.84 -6.50
CA ASP A 138 -3.82 4.30 -7.85
C ASP A 138 -5.06 3.65 -8.46
N PHE A 139 -5.50 4.24 -9.56
CA PHE A 139 -6.71 3.84 -10.26
C PHE A 139 -6.42 3.85 -11.76
N GLY A 140 -7.15 3.05 -12.53
CA GLY A 140 -6.94 3.01 -13.96
C GLY A 140 -8.05 2.31 -14.71
N TRP A 141 -7.73 1.96 -15.98
CA TRP A 141 -8.63 1.26 -16.88
C TRP A 141 -7.94 0.08 -17.53
N ILE A 142 -8.69 -0.99 -17.75
CA ILE A 142 -8.32 -2.15 -18.56
C ILE A 142 -9.29 -2.25 -19.74
N GLY A 143 -8.87 -2.87 -20.85
CA GLY A 143 -9.71 -3.04 -22.04
C GLY A 143 -9.11 -2.39 -23.29
N ASP A 144 -9.96 -1.92 -24.20
CA ASP A 144 -9.60 -1.49 -25.53
C ASP A 144 -8.90 -0.11 -25.56
N GLY A 145 -8.14 0.13 -26.63
CA GLY A 145 -7.53 1.42 -26.95
C GLY A 145 -6.34 1.79 -26.06
N LYS A 146 -5.68 2.89 -26.41
CA LYS A 146 -4.57 3.46 -25.64
C LYS A 146 -5.12 4.14 -24.38
N LYS A 147 -4.66 3.71 -23.24
CA LYS A 147 -5.07 4.15 -21.90
C LYS A 147 -3.93 4.87 -21.19
N PRO A 148 -4.21 5.75 -20.23
CA PRO A 148 -3.17 6.31 -19.38
C PRO A 148 -2.48 5.21 -18.56
N ASP A 149 -1.19 5.39 -18.36
CA ASP A 149 -0.29 4.50 -17.61
C ASP A 149 0.45 5.26 -16.50
N VAL A 150 1.42 4.62 -15.87
CA VAL A 150 2.21 5.17 -14.76
C VAL A 150 3.09 6.36 -15.17
N ASP A 151 3.39 6.51 -16.47
CA ASP A 151 4.20 7.59 -17.02
C ASP A 151 3.36 8.70 -17.65
N SER A 152 2.06 8.50 -17.78
CA SER A 152 1.16 9.48 -18.37
C SER A 152 1.06 10.74 -17.52
N LEU A 153 1.31 11.90 -18.15
CA LEU A 153 1.20 13.20 -17.50
C LEU A 153 -0.22 13.74 -17.66
N TRP A 154 -0.90 13.92 -16.55
CA TRP A 154 -2.26 14.44 -16.49
C TRP A 154 -2.26 15.97 -16.35
N SER A 155 -3.33 16.60 -16.82
CA SER A 155 -3.64 18.00 -16.53
C SER A 155 -4.71 18.07 -15.44
N ALA A 156 -4.62 19.07 -14.57
CA ALA A 156 -5.61 19.33 -13.53
C ALA A 156 -6.23 20.72 -13.74
N ASN A 157 -7.52 20.86 -13.46
CA ASN A 157 -8.22 22.14 -13.54
C ASN A 157 -7.92 23.07 -12.35
N LYS A 158 -7.33 22.55 -11.27
CA LYS A 158 -6.93 23.28 -10.06
C LYS A 158 -5.62 22.71 -9.54
N SER A 159 -4.85 23.50 -8.81
CA SER A 159 -3.60 23.08 -8.16
C SER A 159 -3.77 22.71 -6.69
N LEU A 160 -4.97 22.87 -6.13
CA LEU A 160 -5.28 22.60 -4.72
C LEU A 160 -6.56 21.79 -4.64
N LEU A 161 -6.53 20.72 -3.82
CA LEU A 161 -7.67 19.92 -3.40
C LEU A 161 -7.91 20.18 -1.90
N GLY A 162 -9.02 20.82 -1.60
CA GLY A 162 -9.56 20.98 -0.26
C GLY A 162 -10.85 20.18 -0.09
N THR A 163 -11.59 20.48 0.97
CA THR A 163 -12.87 19.81 1.27
C THR A 163 -14.08 20.43 0.58
N ASP A 164 -13.95 21.62 -0.02
CA ASP A 164 -15.07 22.37 -0.57
C ASP A 164 -15.38 22.04 -2.03
N ASP A 165 -14.33 21.65 -2.78
CA ASP A 165 -14.38 21.56 -4.23
C ASP A 165 -13.59 20.35 -4.78
N ALA A 166 -14.16 19.68 -5.78
CA ALA A 166 -13.47 18.63 -6.51
C ALA A 166 -12.39 19.18 -7.48
N VAL A 167 -11.36 18.38 -7.71
CA VAL A 167 -10.37 18.58 -8.78
C VAL A 167 -10.64 17.59 -9.90
N ILE A 168 -10.65 18.09 -11.13
CA ILE A 168 -10.82 17.27 -12.33
C ILE A 168 -9.48 17.14 -13.03
N PHE A 169 -9.02 15.91 -13.13
CA PHE A 169 -7.84 15.52 -13.89
C PHE A 169 -8.26 15.00 -15.26
N THR A 170 -7.52 15.35 -16.29
CA THR A 170 -7.83 14.99 -17.68
C THR A 170 -6.57 14.51 -18.41
N TRP A 171 -6.72 13.45 -19.20
CA TRP A 171 -5.69 12.95 -20.09
C TRP A 171 -6.32 12.55 -21.44
N ASP A 172 -5.72 13.04 -22.53
CA ASP A 172 -6.14 12.76 -23.90
C ASP A 172 -5.15 11.77 -24.53
N ASN A 173 -5.66 10.66 -25.07
CA ASN A 173 -4.80 9.67 -25.70
C ASN A 173 -4.31 10.05 -27.11
N GLY A 174 -4.81 11.17 -27.66
CA GLY A 174 -4.52 11.62 -29.02
C GLY A 174 -5.21 10.84 -30.13
N GLU A 175 -6.06 9.85 -29.78
CA GLU A 175 -6.75 8.93 -30.68
C GLU A 175 -8.27 9.01 -30.53
N GLY A 176 -8.76 10.07 -29.88
CA GLY A 176 -10.17 10.34 -29.70
C GLY A 176 -10.78 9.84 -28.38
N LEU A 177 -9.98 9.33 -27.45
CA LEU A 177 -10.42 9.01 -26.10
C LEU A 177 -9.89 10.03 -25.11
N ILE A 178 -10.79 10.61 -24.32
CA ILE A 178 -10.46 11.54 -23.26
C ILE A 178 -10.84 10.89 -21.93
N PHE A 179 -9.83 10.65 -21.10
CA PHE A 179 -9.97 10.11 -19.76
C PHE A 179 -10.08 11.25 -18.75
N SER A 180 -11.01 11.15 -17.83
CA SER A 180 -11.14 12.10 -16.75
C SER A 180 -11.34 11.39 -15.42
N ARG A 181 -10.77 11.99 -14.37
CA ARG A 181 -10.94 11.57 -12.99
C ARG A 181 -11.27 12.79 -12.15
N GLU A 182 -12.43 12.76 -11.53
CA GLU A 182 -12.87 13.75 -10.58
C GLU A 182 -12.57 13.25 -9.18
N VAL A 183 -11.85 14.03 -8.42
CA VAL A 183 -11.45 13.70 -7.04
C VAL A 183 -11.98 14.78 -6.13
N SER A 184 -12.70 14.38 -5.09
CA SER A 184 -13.12 15.23 -3.98
C SER A 184 -12.68 14.62 -2.65
N LEU A 185 -12.54 15.47 -1.63
CA LEU A 185 -12.16 15.11 -0.28
C LEU A 185 -13.23 15.62 0.67
N ASP A 186 -13.68 14.77 1.60
CA ASP A 186 -14.56 15.19 2.69
C ASP A 186 -13.78 15.63 3.95
N GLN A 187 -14.49 16.00 4.99
CA GLN A 187 -13.92 16.41 6.27
C GLN A 187 -13.48 15.22 7.14
N ASN A 188 -13.75 13.97 6.70
CA ASN A 188 -13.57 12.74 7.47
C ASN A 188 -12.60 11.76 6.80
N TYR A 189 -11.56 12.28 6.10
CA TYR A 189 -10.50 11.49 5.44
C TYR A 189 -10.93 10.73 4.18
N MET A 190 -12.19 10.85 3.71
CA MET A 190 -12.67 10.09 2.56
C MET A 190 -12.45 10.83 1.26
N PHE A 191 -11.74 10.19 0.33
CA PHE A 191 -11.65 10.61 -1.07
C PHE A 191 -12.75 9.93 -1.89
N SER A 192 -13.48 10.71 -2.67
CA SER A 192 -14.36 10.18 -3.71
C SER A 192 -13.68 10.31 -5.06
N VAL A 193 -13.58 9.20 -5.79
CA VAL A 193 -12.88 9.12 -7.08
C VAL A 193 -13.85 8.65 -8.16
N ASN A 194 -14.24 9.55 -9.05
CA ASN A 194 -15.11 9.25 -10.17
C ASN A 194 -14.32 9.19 -11.48
N GLN A 195 -14.32 8.06 -12.15
CA GLN A 195 -13.61 7.82 -13.41
C GLN A 195 -14.57 7.83 -14.60
N ARG A 196 -14.20 8.54 -15.67
CA ARG A 196 -15.00 8.65 -16.90
C ARG A 196 -14.11 8.57 -18.13
N VAL A 197 -14.63 7.98 -19.20
CA VAL A 197 -14.00 7.99 -20.53
C VAL A 197 -14.99 8.58 -21.53
N LYS A 198 -14.56 9.64 -22.22
CA LYS A 198 -15.31 10.19 -23.34
C LYS A 198 -14.73 9.61 -24.62
N ASN A 199 -15.56 8.88 -25.36
CA ASN A 199 -15.23 8.33 -26.67
C ASN A 199 -15.73 9.27 -27.79
N ASN A 200 -14.79 9.90 -28.47
CA ASN A 200 -15.06 10.75 -29.64
C ASN A 200 -14.79 9.98 -30.96
N THR A 201 -14.53 8.67 -30.91
CA THR A 201 -14.37 7.83 -32.10
C THR A 201 -15.72 7.29 -32.57
N LEU A 202 -15.71 6.62 -33.74
CA LEU A 202 -16.90 5.92 -34.23
C LEU A 202 -16.96 4.45 -33.77
N ALA A 203 -15.89 3.96 -33.15
CA ALA A 203 -15.81 2.57 -32.71
C ALA A 203 -16.40 2.41 -31.32
N THR A 204 -17.06 1.29 -31.08
CA THR A 204 -17.41 0.88 -29.70
C THR A 204 -16.15 0.43 -28.99
N ILE A 205 -15.97 0.88 -27.75
CA ILE A 205 -14.87 0.46 -26.85
C ILE A 205 -15.44 -0.25 -25.65
N SER A 206 -14.72 -1.27 -25.17
CA SER A 206 -15.03 -1.98 -23.94
C SER A 206 -13.91 -1.73 -22.94
N MET A 207 -14.26 -1.22 -21.78
CA MET A 207 -13.31 -0.91 -20.69
C MET A 207 -13.92 -1.22 -19.34
N ALA A 208 -13.07 -1.65 -18.41
CA ALA A 208 -13.38 -1.72 -16.99
C ALA A 208 -12.41 -0.83 -16.19
N THR A 209 -12.83 -0.38 -15.04
CA THR A 209 -11.98 0.36 -14.10
C THR A 209 -11.37 -0.57 -13.08
N TYR A 210 -10.22 -0.18 -12.53
CA TYR A 210 -9.63 -0.83 -11.36
C TYR A 210 -9.16 0.22 -10.35
N GLY A 211 -9.05 -0.20 -9.10
CA GLY A 211 -8.31 0.49 -8.06
C GLY A 211 -7.28 -0.46 -7.44
N ARG A 212 -6.16 0.07 -7.00
CA ARG A 212 -5.08 -0.69 -6.40
C ARG A 212 -4.50 0.05 -5.20
N ILE A 213 -4.17 -0.69 -4.15
CA ILE A 213 -3.27 -0.26 -3.09
C ILE A 213 -1.99 -1.07 -3.23
N TYR A 214 -0.84 -0.40 -3.14
CA TYR A 214 0.47 -1.02 -3.17
C TYR A 214 1.28 -0.57 -1.96
N ARG A 215 1.89 -1.50 -1.26
CA ARG A 215 2.82 -1.25 -0.17
C ARG A 215 4.06 -2.12 -0.34
N GLU A 216 5.23 -1.53 -0.18
CA GLU A 216 6.51 -2.22 -0.17
C GLU A 216 6.94 -2.45 1.28
N GLY A 217 7.38 -3.68 1.57
CA GLY A 217 7.67 -4.10 2.94
C GLY A 217 6.39 -4.39 3.72
N GLY A 218 6.52 -4.73 4.96
CA GLY A 218 5.41 -5.12 5.82
C GLY A 218 5.72 -6.38 6.60
N GLU A 219 7.01 -6.61 6.87
CA GLU A 219 7.37 -7.58 7.91
C GLU A 219 6.80 -7.04 9.22
N GLY A 220 5.72 -7.66 9.67
CA GLY A 220 5.10 -7.37 10.95
C GLY A 220 6.09 -7.51 12.09
N GLN A 221 6.72 -6.42 12.44
CA GLN A 221 7.54 -6.34 13.66
C GLN A 221 6.62 -6.02 14.84
N GLY A 222 5.63 -6.84 15.14
CA GLY A 222 4.71 -6.51 16.17
C GLY A 222 4.44 -7.59 17.17
N LEU A 223 4.32 -7.21 18.41
CA LEU A 223 3.60 -7.95 19.43
C LEU A 223 2.19 -8.23 18.92
N PHE A 224 1.83 -9.47 18.81
CA PHE A 224 0.69 -10.18 18.24
C PHE A 224 -0.73 -9.71 18.62
N ILE A 225 -0.99 -8.43 18.77
CA ILE A 225 -2.29 -7.95 19.27
C ILE A 225 -3.15 -7.33 18.17
N LEU A 226 -2.53 -6.77 17.12
CA LEU A 226 -3.24 -6.11 16.02
C LEU A 226 -2.77 -6.67 14.69
N HIS A 227 -3.71 -6.84 13.75
CA HIS A 227 -3.38 -7.27 12.40
C HIS A 227 -2.64 -6.15 11.65
N GLU A 228 -1.51 -6.50 11.04
CA GLU A 228 -0.79 -5.67 10.06
C GLU A 228 -0.80 -6.40 8.74
N GLY A 229 -1.33 -5.79 7.70
CA GLY A 229 -1.38 -6.42 6.39
C GLY A 229 -2.67 -6.13 5.63
N PRO A 230 -2.85 -6.80 4.50
CA PRO A 230 -4.05 -6.71 3.72
C PRO A 230 -5.26 -7.24 4.46
N LEU A 231 -6.41 -6.63 4.18
CA LEU A 231 -7.70 -7.15 4.59
C LEU A 231 -8.75 -6.87 3.52
N ARG A 232 -9.76 -7.70 3.50
CA ARG A 232 -10.94 -7.51 2.67
C ARG A 232 -12.20 -7.72 3.48
N VAL A 233 -13.26 -7.08 3.02
CA VAL A 233 -14.61 -7.33 3.47
C VAL A 233 -15.44 -7.63 2.23
N GLY A 234 -16.10 -8.76 2.23
CA GLY A 234 -16.96 -9.24 1.16
C GLY A 234 -18.24 -9.86 1.74
N ASN A 235 -18.92 -10.69 0.94
CA ASN A 235 -20.19 -11.32 1.32
C ASN A 235 -20.05 -12.24 2.54
N GLU A 236 -18.90 -12.86 2.74
CA GLU A 236 -18.62 -13.78 3.86
C GLU A 236 -18.10 -13.05 5.12
N GLY A 237 -17.95 -11.73 5.07
CA GLY A 237 -17.48 -10.91 6.17
C GLY A 237 -16.06 -10.40 5.99
N LYS A 238 -15.38 -10.11 7.12
CA LYS A 238 -14.01 -9.61 7.15
C LYS A 238 -13.02 -10.79 7.10
N GLU A 239 -12.02 -10.67 6.24
CA GLU A 239 -10.88 -11.56 6.15
C GLU A 239 -9.59 -10.77 6.35
N GLU A 240 -8.75 -11.23 7.25
CA GLU A 240 -7.41 -10.73 7.51
C GLU A 240 -6.40 -11.62 6.77
N ILE A 241 -5.54 -11.01 5.97
CA ILE A 241 -4.60 -11.69 5.09
C ILE A 241 -3.21 -11.30 5.57
N THR A 242 -2.35 -12.29 5.80
CA THR A 242 -0.95 -12.01 6.15
C THR A 242 -0.12 -11.73 4.90
N PHE A 243 1.03 -11.09 5.07
CA PHE A 243 1.97 -10.95 3.95
C PHE A 243 2.51 -12.32 3.49
N GLU A 244 2.61 -13.29 4.41
CA GLU A 244 3.01 -14.67 4.11
C GLU A 244 1.96 -15.37 3.21
N ASP A 245 0.67 -15.15 3.47
CA ASP A 245 -0.41 -15.69 2.63
C ASP A 245 -0.34 -15.15 1.19
N LEU A 246 0.13 -13.90 1.00
CA LEU A 246 0.28 -13.31 -0.33
C LEU A 246 1.51 -13.83 -1.10
N GLU A 247 2.51 -14.40 -0.41
CA GLU A 247 3.64 -15.04 -1.06
C GLU A 247 3.26 -16.40 -1.66
N ASP A 248 2.16 -17.00 -1.19
CA ASP A 248 1.62 -18.22 -1.78
C ASP A 248 0.82 -17.89 -3.05
N ASP A 249 1.28 -18.40 -4.20
CA ASP A 249 0.65 -18.25 -5.53
C ASP A 249 -0.83 -18.63 -5.59
N THR A 250 -1.35 -19.27 -4.54
CA THR A 250 -2.74 -19.71 -4.45
C THR A 250 -3.69 -18.62 -3.95
N TYR A 251 -3.16 -17.50 -3.41
CA TYR A 251 -3.99 -16.42 -2.92
C TYR A 251 -4.48 -15.53 -4.07
N GLY A 252 -5.57 -15.93 -4.69
CA GLY A 252 -6.28 -15.17 -5.70
C GLY A 252 -7.77 -15.17 -5.39
N ALA A 253 -8.36 -14.00 -5.16
CA ALA A 253 -9.79 -13.91 -5.00
C ALA A 253 -10.44 -13.56 -6.34
N ASP A 254 -10.97 -14.55 -7.02
CA ASP A 254 -11.92 -14.38 -8.13
C ASP A 254 -13.35 -14.14 -7.59
N GLU A 255 -13.46 -13.49 -6.44
CA GLU A 255 -14.74 -13.29 -5.80
C GLU A 255 -15.43 -12.04 -6.36
N VAL A 256 -16.59 -12.25 -6.96
CA VAL A 256 -17.52 -11.17 -7.28
C VAL A 256 -18.38 -10.90 -6.05
N THR A 257 -18.18 -9.75 -5.43
CA THR A 257 -18.98 -9.34 -4.25
C THR A 257 -19.94 -8.22 -4.62
N ASP A 258 -21.13 -8.29 -4.07
CA ASP A 258 -22.08 -7.16 -4.09
C ASP A 258 -21.73 -6.25 -2.91
N GLY A 259 -20.80 -5.32 -3.13
CA GLY A 259 -20.33 -4.44 -2.06
C GLY A 259 -19.00 -4.90 -1.44
N GLY A 260 -18.66 -4.33 -0.30
CA GLY A 260 -17.41 -4.61 0.39
C GLY A 260 -16.30 -3.61 0.08
N TRP A 261 -15.08 -3.95 0.54
CA TRP A 261 -13.89 -3.11 0.34
C TRP A 261 -12.62 -3.93 0.55
N VAL A 262 -11.50 -3.41 0.07
CA VAL A 262 -10.17 -3.95 0.30
C VAL A 262 -9.28 -2.88 0.90
N GLY A 263 -8.31 -3.28 1.73
CA GLY A 263 -7.42 -2.32 2.36
C GLY A 263 -6.12 -2.96 2.83
N ILE A 264 -5.20 -2.11 3.31
CA ILE A 264 -4.01 -2.51 4.02
C ILE A 264 -3.99 -1.74 5.33
N THR A 265 -3.88 -2.47 6.44
CA THR A 265 -3.75 -1.87 7.77
C THR A 265 -2.31 -1.93 8.26
N ASP A 266 -1.97 -0.94 9.07
CA ASP A 266 -0.68 -0.80 9.75
C ASP A 266 -0.96 -0.37 11.19
N LYS A 267 -1.15 -1.34 12.07
CA LYS A 267 -1.54 -1.15 13.48
C LYS A 267 -2.75 -0.24 13.68
N GLU A 268 -2.50 1.06 13.68
CA GLU A 268 -3.50 2.09 13.95
C GLU A 268 -4.12 2.70 12.69
N TRP A 269 -3.51 2.47 11.53
CA TRP A 269 -3.88 3.15 10.29
C TRP A 269 -4.37 2.16 9.22
N LEU A 270 -5.33 2.62 8.42
CA LEU A 270 -5.91 1.85 7.33
C LEU A 270 -6.02 2.72 6.07
N VAL A 271 -5.53 2.19 4.96
CA VAL A 271 -5.88 2.69 3.62
C VAL A 271 -6.81 1.68 2.98
N ALA A 272 -7.99 2.13 2.55
CA ALA A 272 -9.00 1.25 1.96
C ALA A 272 -9.52 1.78 0.62
N LEU A 273 -9.85 0.86 -0.29
CA LEU A 273 -10.59 1.10 -1.52
C LEU A 273 -11.98 0.52 -1.37
N ILE A 274 -12.97 1.38 -1.49
CA ILE A 274 -14.38 1.03 -1.35
C ILE A 274 -15.02 1.24 -2.72
N PRO A 275 -15.33 0.17 -3.46
CA PRO A 275 -16.07 0.26 -4.72
C PRO A 275 -17.45 0.86 -4.50
N ASN A 276 -18.04 1.42 -5.58
CA ASN A 276 -19.43 1.86 -5.51
C ASN A 276 -20.32 0.67 -5.12
N GLN A 277 -21.17 0.88 -4.12
CA GLN A 277 -22.04 -0.15 -3.54
C GLN A 277 -23.42 -0.24 -4.24
N SER A 278 -23.60 0.46 -5.38
CA SER A 278 -24.87 0.52 -6.13
C SER A 278 -24.79 -0.30 -7.42
#